data_349e77583d8969662143a6e23914ae8b
#
_entry.id   349e77583d8969662143a6e23914ae8b
#
_cell.length_a   1.000
_cell.length_b   1.000
_cell.length_c   1.000
_cell.angle_alpha   90.00
_cell.angle_beta   90.00
_cell.angle_gamma   90.00
#
_symmetry.space_group_name_H-M   'P 1'
#
loop_
_entity.id
_entity.type
_entity.pdbx_description
1 polymer ?
#
loop_
_entity_poly.entity_id
_entity_poly.type
_entity_poly.pdbx_seq_one_letter_code
_entity_poly.pdbx_strand_id
1 'polypeptide(L)'
;MAEQQNFGSKRLVVGAHYGFRDWLSQRVTASLMAIFTLVLIVQVLFGAKLGYPRWSQIFSSQWMKVLTFIVIVSLAWHAWVGMRDVWMDYVKPVGVRLGLQVFTLAWLVGCCGWAVQVLWRL
;
A
#
# COMPACT_ATOMS: atom_id res chain seq x y z
N MET A 1 -27.84 39.22 27.53
CA MET A 1 -27.84 38.75 26.13
C MET A 1 -27.19 37.40 26.05
N ALA A 2 -27.97 36.42 25.61
CA ALA A 2 -27.38 35.12 25.36
C ALA A 2 -26.42 35.26 24.17
N GLU A 3 -25.16 35.07 24.40
CA GLU A 3 -24.15 34.97 23.36
C GLU A 3 -24.57 33.83 22.45
N GLN A 4 -24.94 34.13 21.22
CA GLN A 4 -25.24 33.09 20.23
C GLN A 4 -23.95 32.31 20.00
N GLN A 5 -23.82 31.21 20.70
CA GLN A 5 -22.74 30.25 20.42
C GLN A 5 -22.96 29.68 19.03
N ASN A 6 -22.29 30.27 18.07
CA ASN A 6 -22.36 29.80 16.70
C ASN A 6 -21.51 28.55 16.53
N PHE A 7 -22.11 27.41 16.84
CA PHE A 7 -21.45 26.10 16.74
C PHE A 7 -21.19 25.67 15.29
N GLY A 8 -21.91 26.25 14.33
CA GLY A 8 -21.85 25.81 12.93
C GLY A 8 -20.66 26.33 12.15
N SER A 9 -20.27 27.60 12.36
CA SER A 9 -19.25 28.27 11.56
C SER A 9 -17.80 27.94 11.95
N LYS A 10 -17.59 27.36 13.14
CA LYS A 10 -16.26 27.03 13.66
C LYS A 10 -15.78 25.63 13.29
N ARG A 11 -16.62 24.81 12.72
CA ARG A 11 -16.22 23.53 12.16
C ARG A 11 -15.72 23.72 10.73
N LEU A 12 -14.50 24.18 10.62
CA LEU A 12 -13.77 24.03 9.38
C LEU A 12 -13.62 22.55 9.10
N VAL A 13 -14.11 22.11 7.96
CA VAL A 13 -14.00 20.72 7.51
C VAL A 13 -12.55 20.43 7.08
N VAL A 14 -11.60 20.67 7.98
CA VAL A 14 -10.16 20.55 7.68
C VAL A 14 -9.76 19.09 7.54
N GLY A 15 -10.46 18.17 8.22
CA GLY A 15 -10.18 16.75 8.17
C GLY A 15 -10.62 16.04 6.88
N ALA A 16 -11.55 16.61 6.12
CA ALA A 16 -12.09 15.99 4.91
C ALA A 16 -11.04 15.82 3.80
N HIS A 17 -10.05 16.69 3.72
CA HIS A 17 -8.99 16.61 2.73
C HIS A 17 -8.07 15.41 2.96
N TYR A 18 -7.73 15.12 4.19
CA TYR A 18 -6.88 13.98 4.54
C TYR A 18 -7.61 12.64 4.36
N GLY A 19 -8.86 12.57 4.75
CA GLY A 19 -9.68 11.38 4.57
C GLY A 19 -9.87 11.02 3.09
N PHE A 20 -10.04 12.02 2.23
CA PHE A 20 -10.16 11.81 0.79
C PHE A 20 -8.86 11.25 0.18
N ARG A 21 -7.71 11.78 0.56
CA ARG A 21 -6.41 11.31 0.08
C ARG A 21 -6.17 9.85 0.45
N ASP A 22 -6.41 9.49 1.68
CA ASP A 22 -6.24 8.11 2.15
C ASP A 22 -7.23 7.16 1.47
N TRP A 23 -8.47 7.56 1.34
CA TRP A 23 -9.49 6.80 0.62
C TRP A 23 -9.09 6.57 -0.84
N LEU A 24 -8.66 7.63 -1.53
CA LEU A 24 -8.26 7.56 -2.93
C LEU A 24 -7.00 6.69 -3.09
N SER A 25 -6.00 6.87 -2.24
CA SER A 25 -4.78 6.06 -2.23
C SER A 25 -5.10 4.57 -2.09
N GLN A 26 -5.98 4.21 -1.17
CA GLN A 26 -6.38 2.82 -0.97
C GLN A 26 -7.09 2.25 -2.21
N ARG A 27 -7.95 3.03 -2.84
CA ARG A 27 -8.65 2.58 -4.06
C ARG A 27 -7.71 2.42 -5.25
N VAL A 28 -6.83 3.38 -5.48
CA VAL A 28 -5.86 3.34 -6.59
C VAL A 28 -4.87 2.19 -6.41
N THR A 29 -4.29 2.05 -5.23
CA THR A 29 -3.33 0.96 -4.95
C THR A 29 -4.00 -0.41 -5.01
N ALA A 30 -5.21 -0.55 -4.50
CA ALA A 30 -5.98 -1.79 -4.61
C ALA A 30 -6.27 -2.15 -6.07
N SER A 31 -6.62 -1.17 -6.89
CA SER A 31 -6.88 -1.38 -8.33
C SER A 31 -5.63 -1.84 -9.07
N LEU A 32 -4.48 -1.23 -8.79
CA LEU A 32 -3.20 -1.64 -9.38
C LEU A 32 -2.84 -3.08 -9.00
N MET A 33 -3.02 -3.44 -7.73
CA MET A 33 -2.77 -4.81 -7.27
C MET A 33 -3.74 -5.81 -7.92
N ALA A 34 -5.01 -5.44 -8.08
CA ALA A 34 -6.01 -6.29 -8.74
C ALA A 34 -5.66 -6.53 -10.22
N ILE A 35 -5.29 -5.49 -10.95
CA ILE A 35 -4.89 -5.58 -12.36
C ILE A 35 -3.65 -6.48 -12.49
N PHE A 36 -2.65 -6.27 -11.63
CA PHE A 36 -1.45 -7.11 -11.63
C PHE A 36 -1.77 -8.58 -11.37
N THR A 37 -2.63 -8.85 -10.40
CA THR A 37 -3.06 -10.21 -10.07
C THR A 37 -3.72 -10.87 -11.27
N LEU A 38 -4.60 -10.16 -11.98
CA LEU A 38 -5.23 -10.68 -13.21
C LEU A 38 -4.20 -10.97 -14.30
N VAL A 39 -3.25 -10.05 -14.53
CA VAL A 39 -2.17 -10.25 -15.52
C VAL A 39 -1.33 -11.47 -15.15
N LEU A 40 -1.00 -11.64 -13.89
CA LEU A 40 -0.23 -12.78 -13.42
C LEU A 40 -1.01 -14.11 -13.57
N ILE A 41 -2.27 -14.11 -13.19
CA ILE A 41 -3.14 -15.29 -13.35
C ILE A 41 -3.22 -15.71 -14.83
N VAL A 42 -3.43 -14.76 -15.73
CA VAL A 42 -3.48 -15.04 -17.17
C VAL A 42 -2.17 -15.68 -17.65
N GLN A 43 -1.02 -15.13 -17.24
CA GLN A 43 0.28 -15.69 -17.63
C GLN A 43 0.51 -17.09 -17.07
N VAL A 44 0.02 -17.36 -15.86
CA VAL A 44 0.14 -18.68 -15.23
C VAL A 44 -0.78 -19.71 -15.91
N LEU A 45 -2.03 -19.34 -16.21
CA LEU A 45 -3.02 -20.25 -16.78
C LEU A 45 -2.71 -20.61 -18.23
N PHE A 46 -2.22 -19.65 -19.02
CA PHE A 46 -1.94 -19.86 -20.46
C PHE A 46 -0.49 -20.20 -20.75
N GLY A 47 0.28 -20.58 -19.74
CA GLY A 47 1.68 -20.92 -19.89
C GLY A 47 1.97 -22.43 -19.75
N ALA A 48 3.25 -22.76 -19.90
CA ALA A 48 3.75 -24.12 -19.66
C ALA A 48 3.63 -24.52 -18.17
N LYS A 49 3.96 -25.77 -17.85
CA LYS A 49 3.90 -26.30 -16.49
C LYS A 49 4.59 -25.35 -15.50
N LEU A 50 3.96 -25.16 -14.34
CA LEU A 50 4.49 -24.35 -13.25
C LEU A 50 5.77 -24.98 -12.68
N GLY A 51 6.76 -24.15 -12.46
CA GLY A 51 8.04 -24.50 -11.87
C GLY A 51 8.93 -23.27 -11.83
N TYR A 52 10.07 -23.36 -11.17
CA TYR A 52 11.00 -22.24 -11.06
C TYR A 52 11.39 -21.63 -12.43
N PRO A 53 11.69 -22.42 -13.48
CA PRO A 53 12.00 -21.86 -14.78
C PRO A 53 10.88 -20.99 -15.36
N ARG A 54 9.64 -21.37 -15.16
CA ARG A 54 8.48 -20.60 -15.63
C ARG A 54 8.32 -19.30 -14.86
N TRP A 55 8.43 -19.33 -13.55
CA TRP A 55 8.38 -18.14 -12.70
C TRP A 55 9.50 -17.17 -13.06
N SER A 56 10.72 -17.68 -13.18
CA SER A 56 11.87 -16.87 -13.58
C SER A 56 11.65 -16.22 -14.95
N GLN A 57 11.10 -16.95 -15.90
CA GLN A 57 10.79 -16.43 -17.24
C GLN A 57 9.77 -15.29 -17.21
N ILE A 58 8.69 -15.45 -16.42
CA ILE A 58 7.64 -14.42 -16.28
C ILE A 58 8.23 -13.12 -15.77
N PHE A 59 9.04 -13.18 -14.71
CA PHE A 59 9.56 -12.00 -14.04
C PHE A 59 10.87 -11.49 -14.63
N SER A 60 11.50 -12.19 -15.57
CA SER A 60 12.73 -11.74 -16.22
C SER A 60 12.50 -10.70 -17.31
N SER A 61 11.29 -10.62 -17.87
CA SER A 61 10.95 -9.63 -18.87
C SER A 61 10.95 -8.21 -18.28
N GLN A 62 11.51 -7.25 -19.01
CA GLN A 62 11.67 -5.88 -18.50
C GLN A 62 10.34 -5.22 -18.14
N TRP A 63 9.31 -5.38 -18.97
CA TRP A 63 7.99 -4.80 -18.69
C TRP A 63 7.38 -5.40 -17.42
N MET A 64 7.56 -6.70 -17.19
CA MET A 64 7.05 -7.37 -16.01
C MET A 64 7.80 -6.95 -14.75
N LYS A 65 9.11 -6.72 -14.84
CA LYS A 65 9.90 -6.16 -13.72
C LYS A 65 9.40 -4.79 -13.31
N VAL A 66 9.15 -3.90 -14.26
CA VAL A 66 8.65 -2.55 -13.99
C VAL A 66 7.25 -2.61 -13.39
N LEU A 67 6.36 -3.42 -13.96
CA LEU A 67 5.02 -3.59 -13.45
C LEU A 67 5.02 -4.15 -12.03
N THR A 68 5.83 -5.16 -11.76
CA THR A 68 5.98 -5.75 -10.42
C THR A 68 6.53 -4.72 -9.42
N PHE A 69 7.49 -3.91 -9.83
CA PHE A 69 8.02 -2.83 -9.00
C PHE A 69 6.92 -1.83 -8.60
N ILE A 70 6.12 -1.39 -9.57
CA ILE A 70 5.00 -0.48 -9.31
C ILE A 70 4.01 -1.10 -8.30
N VAL A 71 3.73 -2.38 -8.44
CA VAL A 71 2.82 -3.09 -7.53
C VAL A 71 3.43 -3.28 -6.15
N ILE A 72 4.72 -3.54 -6.04
CA ILE A 72 5.41 -3.61 -4.74
C ILE A 72 5.30 -2.27 -3.99
N VAL A 73 5.54 -1.16 -4.68
CA VAL A 73 5.39 0.18 -4.10
C VAL A 73 3.93 0.43 -3.70
N SER A 74 2.99 0.06 -4.55
CA SER A 74 1.55 0.19 -4.26
C SER A 74 1.13 -0.64 -3.05
N LEU A 75 1.63 -1.86 -2.95
CA LEU A 75 1.36 -2.75 -1.81
C LEU A 75 1.93 -2.17 -0.50
N ALA A 76 3.16 -1.66 -0.54
CA ALA A 76 3.78 -1.03 0.62
C ALA A 76 2.99 0.21 1.09
N TRP A 77 2.57 1.05 0.15
CA TRP A 77 1.75 2.21 0.47
C TRP A 77 0.38 1.81 1.03
N HIS A 78 -0.28 0.86 0.40
CA HIS A 78 -1.56 0.32 0.84
C HIS A 78 -1.47 -0.25 2.25
N ALA A 79 -0.45 -1.05 2.51
CA ALA A 79 -0.20 -1.63 3.83
C ALA A 79 0.12 -0.55 4.87
N TRP A 80 0.91 0.46 4.51
CA TRP A 80 1.23 1.57 5.40
C TRP A 80 -0.02 2.34 5.84
N VAL A 81 -0.86 2.74 4.89
CA VAL A 81 -2.09 3.48 5.19
C VAL A 81 -3.01 2.63 6.06
N GLY A 82 -3.20 1.36 5.72
CA GLY A 82 -4.03 0.44 6.49
C GLY A 82 -3.52 0.21 7.91
N MET A 83 -2.23 -0.06 8.07
CA MET A 83 -1.63 -0.28 9.38
C MET A 83 -1.60 0.99 10.24
N ARG A 84 -1.34 2.13 9.62
CA ARG A 84 -1.42 3.41 10.32
C ARG A 84 -2.81 3.64 10.90
N ASP A 85 -3.84 3.39 10.13
CA ASP A 85 -5.23 3.55 10.60
C ASP A 85 -5.53 2.58 11.76
N VAL A 86 -5.09 1.34 11.68
CA VAL A 86 -5.23 0.36 12.75
C VAL A 86 -4.52 0.83 14.03
N TRP A 87 -3.27 1.29 13.93
CA TRP A 87 -2.53 1.78 15.08
C TRP A 87 -3.18 3.02 15.71
N MET A 88 -3.71 3.92 14.88
CA MET A 88 -4.40 5.12 15.37
C MET A 88 -5.71 4.79 16.09
N ASP A 89 -6.45 3.79 15.63
CA ASP A 89 -7.75 3.44 16.18
C ASP A 89 -7.64 2.58 17.44
N TYR A 90 -6.70 1.65 17.50
CA TYR A 90 -6.64 0.64 18.57
C TYR A 90 -5.55 0.90 19.61
N VAL A 91 -4.51 1.64 19.30
CA VAL A 91 -3.41 1.92 20.25
C VAL A 91 -3.56 3.32 20.82
N LYS A 92 -3.91 3.40 22.12
CA LYS A 92 -4.16 4.67 22.82
C LYS A 92 -2.88 5.41 23.24
N PRO A 93 -1.84 4.77 23.84
CA PRO A 93 -0.63 5.47 24.25
C PRO A 93 0.14 6.02 23.05
N VAL A 94 0.44 7.33 23.07
CA VAL A 94 1.11 8.02 21.94
C VAL A 94 2.51 7.47 21.68
N GLY A 95 3.29 7.19 22.72
CA GLY A 95 4.63 6.64 22.56
C GLY A 95 4.66 5.27 21.93
N VAL A 96 3.79 4.38 22.36
CA VAL A 96 3.65 3.02 21.78
C VAL A 96 3.17 3.10 20.32
N ARG A 97 2.20 3.96 20.06
CA ARG A 97 1.67 4.16 18.71
C ARG A 97 2.74 4.66 17.74
N LEU A 98 3.54 5.64 18.14
CA LEU A 98 4.67 6.13 17.35
C LEU A 98 5.70 5.03 17.10
N GLY A 99 6.04 4.26 18.13
CA GLY A 99 6.95 3.13 17.99
C GLY A 99 6.47 2.09 16.99
N LEU A 100 5.18 1.75 17.04
CA LEU A 100 4.58 0.81 16.09
C LEU A 100 4.54 1.36 14.68
N GLN A 101 4.28 2.65 14.49
CA GLN A 101 4.30 3.30 13.18
C GLN A 101 5.71 3.29 12.58
N VAL A 102 6.73 3.63 13.36
CA VAL A 102 8.13 3.59 12.92
C VAL A 102 8.56 2.17 12.58
N PHE A 103 8.20 1.20 13.42
CA PHE A 103 8.48 -0.22 13.16
C PHE A 103 7.83 -0.68 11.85
N THR A 104 6.57 -0.33 11.62
CA THR A 104 5.85 -0.68 10.38
C THR A 104 6.53 -0.09 9.14
N LEU A 105 6.93 1.18 9.20
CA LEU A 105 7.66 1.82 8.11
C LEU A 105 8.99 1.13 7.83
N ALA A 106 9.78 0.85 8.85
CA ALA A 106 11.06 0.17 8.71
C ALA A 106 10.89 -1.23 8.11
N TRP A 107 9.89 -1.97 8.58
CA TRP A 107 9.56 -3.28 8.06
C TRP A 107 9.17 -3.25 6.58
N LEU A 108 8.29 -2.31 6.19
CA LEU A 108 7.85 -2.17 4.79
C LEU A 108 9.00 -1.77 3.87
N VAL A 109 9.84 -0.83 4.29
CA VAL A 109 11.02 -0.43 3.52
C VAL A 109 11.99 -1.61 3.35
N GLY A 110 12.22 -2.37 4.40
CA GLY A 110 13.04 -3.58 4.35
C GLY A 110 12.48 -4.62 3.37
N CYS A 111 11.20 -4.87 3.42
CA CYS A 111 10.51 -5.78 2.49
C CYS A 111 10.62 -5.30 1.03
N CYS A 112 10.42 -4.02 0.79
CA CYS A 112 10.57 -3.43 -0.54
C CYS A 112 12.00 -3.57 -1.07
N GLY A 113 12.98 -3.27 -0.25
CA GLY A 113 14.40 -3.42 -0.62
C GLY A 113 14.74 -4.86 -0.98
N TRP A 114 14.29 -5.80 -0.18
CA TRP A 114 14.47 -7.22 -0.46
C TRP A 114 13.80 -7.63 -1.77
N ALA A 115 12.55 -7.25 -1.96
CA ALA A 115 11.78 -7.57 -3.16
C ALA A 115 12.44 -7.02 -4.43
N VAL A 116 12.96 -5.79 -4.39
CA VAL A 116 13.68 -5.19 -5.50
C VAL A 116 14.96 -5.96 -5.82
N GLN A 117 15.73 -6.36 -4.81
CA GLN A 117 16.92 -7.16 -5.01
C GLN A 117 16.62 -8.50 -5.69
N VAL A 118 15.58 -9.19 -5.22
CA VAL A 118 15.17 -10.48 -5.82
C VAL A 118 14.73 -10.28 -7.25
N LEU A 119 13.93 -9.25 -7.52
CA LEU A 119 13.36 -8.99 -8.85
C LEU A 119 14.46 -8.68 -9.89
N TRP A 120 15.46 -7.90 -9.52
CA TRP A 120 16.54 -7.52 -10.46
C TRP A 120 17.63 -8.58 -10.63
N ARG A 121 17.62 -9.61 -9.83
CA ARG A 121 18.47 -10.79 -10.03
C ARG A 121 17.93 -11.78 -11.06
N LEU A 122 16.68 -11.65 -11.42
CA LEU A 122 16.07 -12.48 -12.46
C LEU A 122 16.45 -11.96 -13.90
#